data_640f15be80273384b2e945bc22a3eb9f
#
_entry.id   640f15be80273384b2e945bc22a3eb9f
#
_cell.length_a   1.000
_cell.length_b   1.000
_cell.length_c   1.000
_cell.angle_alpha   90.00
_cell.angle_beta   90.00
_cell.angle_gamma   90.00
#
_symmetry.space_group_name_H-M   'P 1'
#
loop_
_entity.id
_entity.type
_entity.pdbx_description
1 polymer ?
#
loop_
_entity_poly.entity_id
_entity_poly.type
_entity_poly.pdbx_seq_one_letter_code
_entity_poly.pdbx_strand_id
1 'polypeptide(L)'
;AGIPFVTVAGRGFYDRPEIRDLLNILRALSEPFDDLAFVGLLRSPAFGLSDAALYQLHSSGLHYWDALRGDLSTLSEEDQTRARRTLDILNTLLPSVDRIPVAELLQRVVNATDYRAILATADVVVKEKKASTSGGRLWRNVDKLLNDTRMSRAVNVRDFLEILTSLDDAGAREGEAPAEADGS
;
A
#
# COMPACT_ATOMS: atom_id res chain seq x y z
N ALA A 1 -14.48 -26.67 7.90
CA ALA A 1 -13.58 -25.70 7.26
C ALA A 1 -14.04 -24.32 7.71
N GLY A 2 -13.33 -23.72 8.66
CA GLY A 2 -13.65 -22.36 9.15
C GLY A 2 -13.18 -21.34 8.12
N ILE A 3 -14.11 -20.53 7.64
CA ILE A 3 -13.81 -19.37 6.81
C ILE A 3 -12.96 -18.41 7.66
N PRO A 4 -11.77 -17.95 7.21
CA PRO A 4 -11.00 -16.98 7.96
C PRO A 4 -11.86 -15.71 8.13
N PHE A 5 -12.08 -15.30 9.37
CA PHE A 5 -12.82 -14.08 9.69
C PHE A 5 -11.94 -12.86 9.35
N VAL A 6 -11.91 -12.48 8.08
CA VAL A 6 -11.64 -11.09 7.74
C VAL A 6 -12.99 -10.39 7.78
N THR A 7 -13.15 -9.47 8.70
CA THR A 7 -14.38 -8.66 8.78
C THR A 7 -14.57 -8.02 7.41
N VAL A 8 -15.70 -8.26 6.73
CA VAL A 8 -16.01 -7.61 5.46
C VAL A 8 -15.86 -6.11 5.69
N ALA A 9 -14.73 -5.58 5.29
CA ALA A 9 -14.49 -4.16 5.33
C ALA A 9 -15.50 -3.56 4.36
N GLY A 10 -16.31 -2.61 4.83
CA GLY A 10 -17.34 -1.99 4.00
C GLY A 10 -16.75 -1.54 2.66
N ARG A 11 -17.58 -1.58 1.61
CA ARG A 11 -17.24 -1.22 0.23
C ARG A 11 -16.29 -0.01 0.19
N GLY A 12 -15.18 -0.10 -0.54
CA GLY A 12 -14.20 0.98 -0.69
C GLY A 12 -13.22 1.16 0.46
N PHE A 13 -13.10 0.22 1.43
CA PHE A 13 -12.07 0.32 2.46
C PHE A 13 -10.66 0.15 1.88
N TYR A 14 -10.50 -0.86 1.02
CA TYR A 14 -9.20 -1.16 0.39
C TYR A 14 -8.83 -0.16 -0.73
N ASP A 15 -9.80 0.63 -1.22
CA ASP A 15 -9.59 1.73 -2.17
C ASP A 15 -9.11 3.03 -1.53
N ARG A 16 -9.10 3.11 -0.20
CA ARG A 16 -8.63 4.30 0.50
C ARG A 16 -7.16 4.55 0.18
N PRO A 17 -6.75 5.81 -0.09
CA PRO A 17 -5.38 6.11 -0.50
C PRO A 17 -4.33 5.54 0.43
N GLU A 18 -4.48 5.72 1.75
CA GLU A 18 -3.56 5.24 2.77
C GLU A 18 -3.45 3.72 2.83
N ILE A 19 -4.51 3.01 2.45
CA ILE A 19 -4.55 1.55 2.39
C ILE A 19 -3.94 1.06 1.08
N ARG A 20 -4.30 1.67 -0.05
CA ARG A 20 -3.72 1.34 -1.37
C ARG A 20 -2.21 1.53 -1.39
N ASP A 21 -1.70 2.56 -0.75
CA ASP A 21 -0.26 2.79 -0.63
C ASP A 21 0.42 1.60 0.05
N LEU A 22 -0.10 1.15 1.19
CA LEU A 22 0.46 0.00 1.91
C LEU A 22 0.32 -1.31 1.12
N LEU A 23 -0.80 -1.52 0.41
CA LEU A 23 -0.98 -2.69 -0.44
C LEU A 23 -0.04 -2.68 -1.65
N ASN A 24 0.21 -1.52 -2.27
CA ASN A 24 1.20 -1.39 -3.34
C ASN A 24 2.62 -1.66 -2.83
N ILE A 25 2.95 -1.21 -1.62
CA ILE A 25 4.24 -1.53 -0.99
C ILE A 25 4.39 -3.04 -0.79
N LEU A 26 3.35 -3.72 -0.26
CA LEU A 26 3.39 -5.17 -0.10
C LEU A 26 3.53 -5.91 -1.44
N ARG A 27 2.78 -5.48 -2.49
CA ARG A 27 2.89 -6.06 -3.84
C ARG A 27 4.29 -5.89 -4.39
N ALA A 28 4.84 -4.67 -4.36
CA ALA A 28 6.18 -4.40 -4.86
C ALA A 28 7.28 -5.14 -4.08
N LEU A 29 7.09 -5.41 -2.79
CA LEU A 29 8.00 -6.25 -2.00
C LEU A 29 7.91 -7.72 -2.42
N SER A 30 6.71 -8.23 -2.70
CA SER A 30 6.49 -9.62 -3.14
C SER A 30 6.91 -9.84 -4.60
N GLU A 31 6.71 -8.84 -5.44
CA GLU A 31 6.96 -8.87 -6.88
C GLU A 31 7.67 -7.59 -7.33
N PRO A 32 8.99 -7.46 -7.13
CA PRO A 32 9.73 -6.22 -7.44
C PRO A 32 9.69 -5.79 -8.91
N PHE A 33 9.34 -6.70 -9.82
CA PHE A 33 9.19 -6.44 -11.25
C PHE A 33 7.75 -6.13 -11.68
N ASP A 34 6.79 -6.06 -10.75
CA ASP A 34 5.49 -5.45 -10.99
C ASP A 34 5.63 -3.92 -10.99
N ASP A 35 5.89 -3.36 -12.17
CA ASP A 35 6.13 -1.93 -12.37
C ASP A 35 4.95 -1.07 -11.91
N LEU A 36 3.71 -1.56 -12.02
CA LEU A 36 2.54 -0.81 -11.58
C LEU A 36 2.51 -0.67 -10.05
N ALA A 37 2.73 -1.78 -9.35
CA ALA A 37 2.83 -1.76 -7.88
C ALA A 37 4.05 -0.95 -7.42
N PHE A 38 5.17 -1.07 -8.15
CA PHE A 38 6.40 -0.37 -7.81
C PHE A 38 6.28 1.15 -8.00
N VAL A 39 5.65 1.63 -9.07
CA VAL A 39 5.32 3.05 -9.25
C VAL A 39 4.40 3.54 -8.13
N GLY A 40 3.39 2.75 -7.77
CA GLY A 40 2.51 3.06 -6.64
C GLY A 40 3.28 3.20 -5.33
N LEU A 41 4.25 2.31 -5.07
CA LEU A 41 5.17 2.41 -3.94
C LEU A 41 5.97 3.72 -3.99
N LEU A 42 6.70 3.96 -5.09
CA LEU A 42 7.60 5.12 -5.22
C LEU A 42 6.87 6.44 -5.07
N ARG A 43 5.64 6.53 -5.61
CA ARG A 43 4.80 7.73 -5.55
C ARG A 43 4.11 7.91 -4.21
N SER A 44 3.98 6.87 -3.40
CA SER A 44 3.30 6.95 -2.11
C SER A 44 3.98 7.98 -1.20
N PRO A 45 3.24 8.61 -0.26
CA PRO A 45 3.83 9.55 0.70
C PRO A 45 4.97 8.96 1.54
N ALA A 46 5.05 7.62 1.63
CA ALA A 46 6.11 6.91 2.34
C ALA A 46 7.50 7.12 1.70
N PHE A 47 7.53 7.24 0.37
CA PHE A 47 8.76 7.36 -0.42
C PHE A 47 8.85 8.70 -1.15
N GLY A 48 7.74 9.20 -1.69
CA GLY A 48 7.55 10.57 -2.14
C GLY A 48 8.39 10.99 -3.34
N LEU A 49 8.75 10.05 -4.26
CA LEU A 49 9.40 10.42 -5.50
C LEU A 49 8.45 11.28 -6.36
N SER A 50 9.01 12.29 -7.01
CA SER A 50 8.23 13.17 -7.89
C SER A 50 7.82 12.47 -9.19
N ASP A 51 6.75 12.96 -9.83
CA ASP A 51 6.33 12.45 -11.15
C ASP A 51 7.45 12.64 -12.20
N ALA A 52 8.28 13.68 -12.07
CA ALA A 52 9.45 13.88 -12.91
C ALA A 52 10.49 12.78 -12.73
N ALA A 53 10.78 12.40 -11.47
CA ALA A 53 11.69 11.29 -11.17
C ALA A 53 11.16 9.96 -11.72
N LEU A 54 9.86 9.69 -11.56
CA LEU A 54 9.23 8.49 -12.11
C LEU A 54 9.35 8.43 -13.64
N TYR A 55 9.16 9.57 -14.30
CA TYR A 55 9.34 9.65 -15.75
C TYR A 55 10.79 9.37 -16.16
N GLN A 56 11.77 9.93 -15.46
CA GLN A 56 13.19 9.70 -15.74
C GLN A 56 13.58 8.22 -15.53
N LEU A 57 13.14 7.60 -14.44
CA LEU A 57 13.37 6.19 -14.20
C LEU A 57 12.75 5.32 -15.32
N HIS A 58 11.51 5.62 -15.74
CA HIS A 58 10.84 4.92 -16.84
C HIS A 58 11.60 5.07 -18.16
N SER A 59 12.16 6.26 -18.43
CA SER A 59 12.87 6.56 -19.67
C SER A 59 14.16 5.76 -19.84
N SER A 60 14.65 5.10 -18.79
CA SER A 60 15.78 4.16 -18.88
C SER A 60 15.47 2.90 -19.67
N GLY A 61 14.19 2.56 -19.87
CA GLY A 61 13.73 1.33 -20.50
C GLY A 61 13.89 0.07 -19.62
N LEU A 62 14.29 0.24 -18.36
CA LEU A 62 14.41 -0.82 -17.35
C LEU A 62 13.13 -0.89 -16.50
N HIS A 63 12.93 -2.02 -15.81
CA HIS A 63 11.98 -2.07 -14.72
C HIS A 63 12.36 -1.06 -13.62
N TYR A 64 11.38 -0.49 -12.95
CA TYR A 64 11.62 0.54 -11.91
C TYR A 64 12.55 0.06 -10.80
N TRP A 65 12.50 -1.22 -10.44
CA TRP A 65 13.41 -1.83 -9.47
C TRP A 65 14.87 -1.73 -9.93
N ASP A 66 15.16 -2.05 -11.19
CA ASP A 66 16.53 -2.00 -11.73
C ASP A 66 16.95 -0.54 -12.01
N ALA A 67 16.04 0.29 -12.52
CA ALA A 67 16.29 1.71 -12.74
C ALA A 67 16.64 2.43 -11.42
N LEU A 68 15.93 2.14 -10.33
CA LEU A 68 16.20 2.72 -9.00
C LEU A 68 17.59 2.35 -8.47
N ARG A 69 18.12 1.18 -8.83
CA ARG A 69 19.45 0.68 -8.44
C ARG A 69 20.57 1.14 -9.36
N GLY A 70 20.21 1.75 -10.49
CA GLY A 70 21.14 2.24 -11.50
C GLY A 70 21.67 3.65 -11.21
N ASP A 71 21.97 4.37 -12.30
CA ASP A 71 22.44 5.75 -12.22
C ASP A 71 21.28 6.71 -11.95
N LEU A 72 21.32 7.38 -10.82
CA LEU A 72 20.30 8.34 -10.38
C LEU A 72 20.71 9.80 -10.69
N SER A 73 21.82 10.04 -11.38
CA SER A 73 22.38 11.39 -11.61
C SER A 73 21.45 12.31 -12.40
N THR A 74 20.52 11.74 -13.16
CA THR A 74 19.50 12.50 -13.92
C THR A 74 18.35 13.03 -13.05
N LEU A 75 18.21 12.52 -11.84
CA LEU A 75 17.18 12.97 -10.91
C LEU A 75 17.61 14.25 -10.19
N SER A 76 16.64 15.03 -9.69
CA SER A 76 16.92 16.14 -8.78
C SER A 76 17.64 15.65 -7.51
N GLU A 77 18.40 16.51 -6.83
CA GLU A 77 19.08 16.15 -5.58
C GLU A 77 18.11 15.64 -4.50
N GLU A 78 16.91 16.22 -4.47
CA GLU A 78 15.85 15.81 -3.55
C GLU A 78 15.36 14.38 -3.89
N ASP A 79 15.07 14.10 -5.16
CA ASP A 79 14.64 12.77 -5.61
C ASP A 79 15.75 11.73 -5.49
N GLN A 80 17.02 12.10 -5.72
CA GLN A 80 18.15 11.21 -5.45
C GLN A 80 18.21 10.79 -3.98
N THR A 81 17.97 11.73 -3.07
CA THR A 81 17.95 11.46 -1.62
C THR A 81 16.82 10.53 -1.26
N ARG A 82 15.61 10.78 -1.81
CA ARG A 82 14.43 9.91 -1.63
C ARG A 82 14.66 8.52 -2.22
N ALA A 83 15.24 8.45 -3.42
CA ALA A 83 15.55 7.18 -4.08
C ALA A 83 16.54 6.33 -3.27
N ARG A 84 17.61 6.92 -2.74
CA ARG A 84 18.58 6.23 -1.88
C ARG A 84 17.90 5.72 -0.59
N ARG A 85 17.13 6.59 0.09
CA ARG A 85 16.37 6.18 1.27
C ARG A 85 15.40 5.04 0.96
N THR A 86 14.75 5.07 -0.21
CA THR A 86 13.86 4.01 -0.67
C THR A 86 14.63 2.69 -0.81
N LEU A 87 15.78 2.70 -1.46
CA LEU A 87 16.64 1.52 -1.59
C LEU A 87 17.05 0.94 -0.24
N ASP A 88 17.45 1.78 0.71
CA ASP A 88 17.86 1.34 2.05
C ASP A 88 16.70 0.64 2.77
N ILE A 89 15.50 1.19 2.71
CA ILE A 89 14.29 0.59 3.29
C ILE A 89 13.97 -0.74 2.60
N LEU A 90 13.94 -0.77 1.26
CA LEU A 90 13.63 -1.98 0.51
C LEU A 90 14.66 -3.08 0.76
N ASN A 91 15.95 -2.76 0.78
CA ASN A 91 17.02 -3.71 1.09
C ASN A 91 16.89 -4.31 2.51
N THR A 92 16.33 -3.54 3.45
CA THR A 92 16.06 -4.02 4.82
C THR A 92 14.83 -4.93 4.87
N LEU A 93 13.79 -4.65 4.07
CA LEU A 93 12.52 -5.37 4.12
C LEU A 93 12.51 -6.64 3.24
N LEU A 94 13.11 -6.58 2.05
CA LEU A 94 13.09 -7.69 1.07
C LEU A 94 13.55 -9.04 1.64
N PRO A 95 14.60 -9.12 2.48
CA PRO A 95 15.01 -10.40 3.07
C PRO A 95 13.96 -11.03 3.99
N SER A 96 12.96 -10.27 4.41
CA SER A 96 11.88 -10.73 5.30
C SER A 96 10.65 -11.24 4.54
N VAL A 97 10.54 -10.93 3.25
CA VAL A 97 9.40 -11.36 2.41
C VAL A 97 9.35 -12.88 2.38
N ASP A 98 8.15 -13.44 2.56
CA ASP A 98 7.86 -14.88 2.61
C ASP A 98 8.63 -15.67 3.70
N ARG A 99 9.36 -14.99 4.59
CA ARG A 99 10.04 -15.58 5.74
C ARG A 99 9.37 -15.29 7.06
N ILE A 100 8.56 -14.24 7.11
CA ILE A 100 7.78 -13.84 8.28
C ILE A 100 6.31 -13.69 7.87
N PRO A 101 5.37 -13.80 8.82
CA PRO A 101 3.96 -13.56 8.54
C PRO A 101 3.73 -12.17 7.92
N VAL A 102 2.78 -12.08 6.98
CA VAL A 102 2.48 -10.81 6.29
C VAL A 102 2.10 -9.67 7.25
N ALA A 103 1.46 -9.99 8.36
CA ALA A 103 1.13 -9.00 9.39
C ALA A 103 2.38 -8.39 10.06
N GLU A 104 3.42 -9.19 10.27
CA GLU A 104 4.70 -8.72 10.78
C GLU A 104 5.45 -7.91 9.72
N LEU A 105 5.44 -8.36 8.45
CA LEU A 105 6.02 -7.60 7.34
C LEU A 105 5.36 -6.22 7.21
N LEU A 106 4.03 -6.17 7.22
CA LEU A 106 3.28 -4.91 7.15
C LEU A 106 3.62 -3.98 8.33
N GLN A 107 3.75 -4.52 9.54
CA GLN A 107 4.17 -3.75 10.71
C GLN A 107 5.60 -3.19 10.52
N ARG A 108 6.52 -3.98 9.94
CA ARG A 108 7.88 -3.52 9.61
C ARG A 108 7.87 -2.42 8.55
N VAL A 109 7.03 -2.53 7.52
CA VAL A 109 6.82 -1.48 6.51
C VAL A 109 6.38 -0.17 7.19
N VAL A 110 5.34 -0.21 8.02
CA VAL A 110 4.81 0.96 8.74
C VAL A 110 5.88 1.63 9.60
N ASN A 111 6.71 0.82 10.28
CA ASN A 111 7.78 1.33 11.16
C ASN A 111 8.96 1.89 10.34
N ALA A 112 9.43 1.16 9.31
CA ALA A 112 10.58 1.57 8.50
C ALA A 112 10.33 2.85 7.70
N THR A 113 9.09 3.09 7.30
CA THR A 113 8.69 4.29 6.56
C THR A 113 8.27 5.46 7.48
N ASP A 114 8.11 5.21 8.77
CA ASP A 114 7.50 6.15 9.73
C ASP A 114 6.11 6.63 9.27
N TYR A 115 5.33 5.68 8.72
CA TYR A 115 4.07 5.95 8.04
C TYR A 115 3.05 6.67 8.93
N ARG A 116 3.10 6.43 10.24
CA ARG A 116 2.23 7.11 11.22
C ARG A 116 2.49 8.61 11.27
N ALA A 117 3.76 9.03 11.26
CA ALA A 117 4.13 10.45 11.26
C ALA A 117 3.73 11.10 9.93
N ILE A 118 3.90 10.40 8.81
CA ILE A 118 3.48 10.86 7.48
C ILE A 118 1.96 11.13 7.45
N LEU A 119 1.15 10.21 7.95
CA LEU A 119 -0.29 10.40 8.01
C LEU A 119 -0.70 11.55 8.94
N ALA A 120 0.02 11.75 10.05
CA ALA A 120 -0.23 12.85 10.96
C ALA A 120 0.02 14.23 10.30
N THR A 121 1.06 14.34 9.46
CA THR A 121 1.35 15.59 8.72
C THR A 121 0.34 15.83 7.59
N ALA A 122 -0.05 14.80 6.86
CA ALA A 122 -1.10 14.91 5.82
C ALA A 122 -2.42 15.44 6.38
N ASP A 123 -2.76 15.08 7.60
CA ASP A 123 -3.97 15.55 8.28
C ASP A 123 -3.92 17.03 8.68
N VAL A 124 -2.75 17.56 9.02
CA VAL A 124 -2.59 18.99 9.35
C VAL A 124 -2.89 19.85 8.12
N VAL A 125 -2.38 19.45 6.95
CA VAL A 125 -2.61 20.17 5.67
C VAL A 125 -4.09 20.17 5.26
N VAL A 126 -4.82 19.08 5.57
CA VAL A 126 -6.28 18.99 5.29
C VAL A 126 -7.09 19.79 6.30
N LYS A 127 -6.63 19.94 7.55
CA LYS A 127 -7.30 20.72 8.59
C LYS A 127 -7.35 22.21 8.31
N GLU A 128 -6.37 22.76 7.62
CA GLU A 128 -6.39 24.17 7.18
C GLU A 128 -7.48 24.45 6.15
N LYS A 129 -8.01 23.42 5.47
CA LYS A 129 -9.10 23.54 4.48
C LYS A 129 -10.48 23.12 4.97
N LYS A 130 -10.60 22.33 6.03
CA LYS A 130 -11.89 21.97 6.67
C LYS A 130 -11.69 21.55 8.12
N ALA A 131 -12.35 22.20 9.05
CA ALA A 131 -12.38 21.81 10.46
C ALA A 131 -12.99 20.40 10.63
N SER A 132 -12.17 19.37 10.70
CA SER A 132 -12.60 18.01 11.05
C SER A 132 -11.40 17.17 11.51
N THR A 133 -11.63 16.38 12.53
CA THR A 133 -10.74 15.50 13.28
C THR A 133 -10.20 14.31 12.42
N SER A 134 -9.35 14.56 11.42
CA SER A 134 -8.99 13.55 10.41
C SER A 134 -7.79 12.66 10.74
N GLY A 135 -6.78 13.13 11.51
CA GLY A 135 -5.54 12.39 11.79
C GLY A 135 -5.71 11.06 12.47
N GLY A 136 -6.60 11.04 13.44
CA GLY A 136 -6.99 9.80 14.08
C GLY A 136 -7.76 8.83 13.16
N ARG A 137 -8.34 9.32 12.04
CA ARG A 137 -9.11 8.47 11.12
C ARG A 137 -8.22 7.69 10.16
N LEU A 138 -7.25 8.33 9.53
CA LEU A 138 -6.32 7.67 8.61
C LEU A 138 -5.52 6.59 9.34
N TRP A 139 -5.00 6.92 10.53
CA TRP A 139 -4.31 5.93 11.35
C TRP A 139 -5.23 4.77 11.78
N ARG A 140 -6.49 5.03 12.15
CA ARG A 140 -7.44 3.94 12.47
C ARG A 140 -7.69 3.00 11.30
N ASN A 141 -7.64 3.50 10.06
CA ASN A 141 -7.73 2.64 8.87
C ASN A 141 -6.50 1.74 8.74
N VAL A 142 -5.30 2.29 8.96
CA VAL A 142 -4.07 1.48 8.98
C VAL A 142 -4.09 0.45 10.10
N ASP A 143 -4.51 0.84 11.30
CA ASP A 143 -4.68 -0.08 12.45
C ASP A 143 -5.65 -1.21 12.12
N LYS A 144 -6.78 -0.87 11.45
CA LYS A 144 -7.73 -1.88 10.98
C LYS A 144 -7.06 -2.83 9.98
N LEU A 145 -6.33 -2.32 8.97
CA LEU A 145 -5.61 -3.17 8.02
C LEU A 145 -4.63 -4.11 8.73
N LEU A 146 -3.85 -3.61 9.70
CA LEU A 146 -2.94 -4.42 10.50
C LEU A 146 -3.67 -5.53 11.25
N ASN A 147 -4.85 -5.24 11.82
CA ASN A 147 -5.66 -6.23 12.51
C ASN A 147 -6.27 -7.24 11.53
N ASP A 148 -6.82 -6.79 10.41
CA ASP A 148 -7.36 -7.65 9.36
C ASP A 148 -6.28 -8.62 8.83
N THR A 149 -5.05 -8.11 8.64
CA THR A 149 -3.91 -8.93 8.22
C THR A 149 -3.55 -10.00 9.24
N ARG A 150 -3.57 -9.68 10.55
CA ARG A 150 -3.35 -10.66 11.62
C ARG A 150 -4.44 -11.72 11.67
N MET A 151 -5.69 -11.32 11.48
CA MET A 151 -6.85 -12.21 11.53
C MET A 151 -6.96 -13.09 10.29
N SER A 152 -6.47 -12.64 9.13
CA SER A 152 -6.49 -13.40 7.88
C SER A 152 -5.69 -14.70 7.95
N ARG A 153 -4.70 -14.78 8.87
CA ARG A 153 -3.74 -15.89 8.97
C ARG A 153 -2.98 -16.16 7.68
N ALA A 154 -2.95 -15.23 6.75
CA ALA A 154 -2.16 -15.33 5.54
C ALA A 154 -0.67 -15.49 5.89
N VAL A 155 -0.03 -16.50 5.30
CA VAL A 155 1.37 -16.83 5.58
C VAL A 155 2.30 -15.91 4.79
N ASN A 156 1.92 -15.60 3.55
CA ASN A 156 2.71 -14.78 2.64
C ASN A 156 1.86 -13.63 2.06
N VAL A 157 2.55 -12.71 1.37
CA VAL A 157 1.89 -11.53 0.79
C VAL A 157 0.89 -11.91 -0.30
N ARG A 158 1.22 -12.89 -1.14
CA ARG A 158 0.35 -13.32 -2.25
C ARG A 158 -0.98 -13.86 -1.72
N ASP A 159 -0.95 -14.77 -0.75
CA ASP A 159 -2.17 -15.31 -0.13
C ASP A 159 -3.03 -14.20 0.44
N PHE A 160 -2.42 -13.20 1.10
CA PHE A 160 -3.16 -12.07 1.66
C PHE A 160 -3.84 -11.24 0.57
N LEU A 161 -3.13 -10.93 -0.51
CA LEU A 161 -3.68 -10.15 -1.63
C LEU A 161 -4.78 -10.91 -2.36
N GLU A 162 -4.67 -12.23 -2.52
CA GLU A 162 -5.73 -13.08 -3.10
C GLU A 162 -7.00 -13.08 -2.22
N ILE A 163 -6.84 -13.15 -0.89
CA ILE A 163 -7.97 -13.02 0.04
C ILE A 163 -8.66 -11.67 -0.15
N LEU A 164 -7.91 -10.57 -0.25
CA LEU A 164 -8.48 -9.23 -0.44
C LEU A 164 -9.25 -9.13 -1.77
N THR A 165 -8.68 -9.63 -2.87
CA THR A 165 -9.33 -9.64 -4.19
C THR A 165 -10.63 -10.44 -4.14
N SER A 166 -10.61 -11.60 -3.50
CA SER A 166 -11.80 -12.45 -3.36
C SER A 166 -12.92 -11.78 -2.54
N LEU A 167 -12.57 -10.99 -1.53
CA LEU A 167 -13.52 -10.24 -0.71
C LEU A 167 -14.15 -9.07 -1.47
N ASP A 168 -13.35 -8.38 -2.29
CA ASP A 168 -13.83 -7.27 -3.13
C ASP A 168 -14.81 -7.78 -4.20
N ASP A 169 -14.47 -8.87 -4.87
CA ASP A 169 -15.33 -9.55 -5.85
C ASP A 169 -16.65 -10.05 -5.24
N ALA A 170 -16.61 -10.60 -4.03
CA ALA A 170 -17.81 -11.05 -3.32
C ALA A 170 -18.71 -9.86 -2.95
N GLY A 171 -18.12 -8.76 -2.44
CA GLY A 171 -18.86 -7.55 -2.13
C GLY A 171 -19.45 -6.86 -3.37
N ALA A 172 -18.77 -6.95 -4.53
CA ALA A 172 -19.30 -6.45 -5.79
C ALA A 172 -20.55 -7.23 -6.23
N ARG A 173 -20.52 -8.56 -6.14
CA ARG A 173 -21.66 -9.43 -6.52
C ARG A 173 -22.89 -9.26 -5.64
N GLU A 174 -22.73 -9.09 -4.33
CA GLU A 174 -23.85 -8.82 -3.42
C GLU A 174 -24.54 -7.47 -3.72
N GLY A 175 -23.83 -6.53 -4.31
CA GLY A 175 -24.37 -5.23 -4.67
C GLY A 175 -25.02 -5.15 -6.04
N GLU A 176 -24.86 -6.17 -6.87
CA GLU A 176 -25.47 -6.30 -8.20
C GLU A 176 -26.71 -7.19 -8.22
N ALA A 177 -27.04 -7.86 -7.10
CA ALA A 177 -28.26 -8.62 -6.99
C ALA A 177 -29.47 -7.70 -7.24
N PRO A 178 -30.31 -7.93 -8.26
CA PRO A 178 -31.46 -7.09 -8.52
C PRO A 178 -32.41 -7.15 -7.32
N ALA A 179 -32.91 -5.99 -6.90
CA ALA A 179 -34.05 -5.93 -6.01
C ALA A 179 -35.18 -6.74 -6.70
N GLU A 180 -35.53 -7.88 -6.15
CA GLU A 180 -36.69 -8.63 -6.61
C GLU A 180 -37.88 -7.67 -6.62
N ALA A 181 -38.44 -7.45 -7.80
CA ALA A 181 -39.65 -6.70 -7.97
C ALA A 181 -40.76 -7.49 -7.26
N ASP A 182 -41.17 -7.02 -6.09
CA ASP A 182 -42.44 -7.40 -5.51
C ASP A 182 -43.54 -6.97 -6.50
N GLY A 183 -43.94 -7.93 -7.31
CA GLY A 183 -45.04 -7.83 -8.26
C GLY A 183 -46.28 -8.50 -7.72
N SER A 184 -47.28 -7.68 -7.43
CA SER A 184 -48.74 -8.01 -7.36
C SER A 184 -49.25 -8.62 -6.10
#